data_3f97efcab071f313e4f09574d4dc50da
#
_entry.id   3f97efcab071f313e4f09574d4dc50da
#
_cell.length_a   1.000
_cell.length_b   1.000
_cell.length_c   1.000
_cell.angle_alpha   90.00
_cell.angle_beta   90.00
_cell.angle_gamma   90.00
#
_symmetry.space_group_name_H-M   'P 1'
#
loop_
_entity.id
_entity.type
_entity.pdbx_description
1 polymer ?
#
loop_
_entity_poly.entity_id
_entity_poly.type
_entity_poly.pdbx_seq_one_letter_code
_entity_poly.pdbx_strand_id
1 'polypeptide(L)'
;MIVLGDAGLNYFCNEKDESRKQFVNSFPFTTFCIHGNHEKRPYEILSYRTKEYCGGTVWYEEAYPKILFAKDGEIYTFDGLRCLVIGGAYSVDKFYRLRKGWAWFDSEQPSPKIKRDVETQLEACGHQVDVVLSHTCPLHYEPVEAFLHGLDPGTIDQST
;
A
#
# COMPACT_ATOMS: atom_id res chain seq x y z
N MET A 1 2.40 -11.23 -9.88
CA MET A 1 2.51 -9.78 -10.23
C MET A 1 2.53 -8.99 -8.93
N ILE A 2 3.42 -7.99 -8.80
CA ILE A 2 3.46 -7.07 -7.66
C ILE A 2 2.95 -5.70 -8.12
N VAL A 3 2.04 -5.10 -7.33
CA VAL A 3 1.48 -3.76 -7.57
C VAL A 3 1.89 -2.87 -6.39
N LEU A 4 2.63 -1.81 -6.68
CA LEU A 4 3.21 -0.93 -5.67
C LEU A 4 2.25 0.22 -5.28
N GLY A 5 1.06 -0.13 -4.86
CA GLY A 5 0.02 0.80 -4.41
C GLY A 5 -0.97 1.22 -5.49
N ASP A 6 -2.03 1.87 -5.06
CA ASP A 6 -3.11 2.40 -5.88
C ASP A 6 -3.70 1.38 -6.87
N ALA A 7 -3.87 0.14 -6.39
CA ALA A 7 -4.43 -0.94 -7.19
C ALA A 7 -5.86 -0.65 -7.67
N GLY A 8 -6.54 0.31 -7.05
CA GLY A 8 -7.90 0.72 -7.38
C GLY A 8 -8.95 -0.35 -7.01
N LEU A 9 -8.63 -1.21 -6.06
CA LEU A 9 -9.47 -2.34 -5.65
C LEU A 9 -10.27 -2.08 -4.37
N ASN A 10 -9.91 -1.05 -3.61
CA ASN A 10 -10.56 -0.64 -2.36
C ASN A 10 -10.84 0.88 -2.32
N TYR A 11 -11.11 1.50 -3.48
CA TYR A 11 -11.32 2.93 -3.58
C TYR A 11 -12.76 3.35 -3.30
N PHE A 12 -13.74 2.67 -3.94
CA PHE A 12 -15.16 2.99 -3.80
C PHE A 12 -15.84 2.20 -2.69
N CYS A 13 -15.30 1.04 -2.30
CA CYS A 13 -15.87 0.09 -1.36
C CYS A 13 -17.32 -0.30 -1.71
N ASN A 14 -17.60 -0.50 -3.00
CA ASN A 14 -18.90 -0.87 -3.55
C ASN A 14 -18.75 -1.75 -4.81
N GLU A 15 -19.84 -1.99 -5.55
CA GLU A 15 -19.90 -2.84 -6.76
C GLU A 15 -18.85 -2.49 -7.83
N LYS A 16 -18.36 -1.25 -7.89
CA LYS A 16 -17.29 -0.88 -8.83
C LYS A 16 -15.98 -1.55 -8.50
N ASP A 17 -15.64 -1.61 -7.22
CA ASP A 17 -14.44 -2.31 -6.76
C ASP A 17 -14.62 -3.82 -6.91
N GLU A 18 -15.82 -4.35 -6.64
CA GLU A 18 -16.13 -5.76 -6.85
C GLU A 18 -15.92 -6.19 -8.30
N SER A 19 -16.40 -5.41 -9.26
CA SER A 19 -16.22 -5.67 -10.69
C SER A 19 -14.73 -5.68 -11.08
N ARG A 20 -13.94 -4.75 -10.52
CA ARG A 20 -12.47 -4.71 -10.73
C ARG A 20 -11.78 -5.91 -10.10
N LYS A 21 -12.16 -6.27 -8.87
CA LYS A 21 -11.63 -7.46 -8.18
C LYS A 21 -11.94 -8.74 -8.95
N GLN A 22 -13.15 -8.90 -9.48
CA GLN A 22 -13.51 -10.03 -10.32
C GLN A 22 -12.62 -10.13 -11.54
N PHE A 23 -12.38 -8.99 -12.23
CA PHE A 23 -11.50 -8.93 -13.39
C PHE A 23 -10.07 -9.31 -13.03
N VAL A 24 -9.47 -8.69 -12.00
CA VAL A 24 -8.10 -8.99 -11.57
C VAL A 24 -7.97 -10.44 -11.08
N ASN A 25 -8.96 -10.96 -10.37
CA ASN A 25 -8.96 -12.33 -9.88
C ASN A 25 -9.11 -13.38 -11.01
N SER A 26 -9.55 -12.97 -12.21
CA SER A 26 -9.63 -13.86 -13.37
C SER A 26 -8.28 -14.21 -13.99
N PHE A 27 -7.24 -13.44 -13.73
CA PHE A 27 -5.90 -13.70 -14.25
C PHE A 27 -5.32 -15.02 -13.72
N PRO A 28 -4.42 -15.69 -14.48
CA PRO A 28 -3.85 -16.98 -14.10
C PRO A 28 -2.76 -16.88 -13.02
N PHE A 29 -2.50 -15.70 -12.45
CA PHE A 29 -1.47 -15.43 -11.47
C PHE A 29 -2.03 -14.72 -10.24
N THR A 30 -1.27 -14.77 -9.15
CA THR A 30 -1.54 -14.01 -7.93
C THR A 30 -1.12 -12.55 -8.12
N THR A 31 -2.00 -11.62 -7.71
CA THR A 31 -1.71 -10.19 -7.64
C THR A 31 -1.42 -9.85 -6.19
N PHE A 32 -0.17 -9.46 -5.91
CA PHE A 32 0.30 -9.04 -4.59
C PHE A 32 0.38 -7.51 -4.56
N CYS A 33 -0.46 -6.88 -3.75
CA CYS A 33 -0.63 -5.43 -3.70
C CYS A 33 0.03 -4.85 -2.45
N ILE A 34 0.79 -3.78 -2.63
CA ILE A 34 1.18 -2.88 -1.54
C ILE A 34 0.08 -1.85 -1.39
N HIS A 35 -0.20 -1.38 -0.19
CA HIS A 35 -1.21 -0.34 0.03
C HIS A 35 -0.76 0.99 -0.58
N GLY A 36 -1.66 1.66 -1.32
CA GLY A 36 -1.49 3.00 -1.84
C GLY A 36 -2.17 4.06 -0.96
N ASN A 37 -2.12 5.34 -1.36
CA ASN A 37 -2.80 6.41 -0.65
C ASN A 37 -4.25 6.62 -1.14
N HIS A 38 -4.60 6.14 -2.33
CA HIS A 38 -5.94 6.28 -2.90
C HIS A 38 -6.80 5.03 -2.71
N GLU A 39 -6.64 4.34 -1.59
CA GLU A 39 -7.45 3.17 -1.29
C GLU A 39 -7.60 2.96 0.22
N LYS A 40 -8.72 2.37 0.61
CA LYS A 40 -8.99 2.00 1.99
C LYS A 40 -8.14 0.81 2.39
N ARG A 41 -7.57 0.85 3.59
CA ARG A 41 -6.76 -0.26 4.08
C ARG A 41 -7.62 -1.51 4.32
N PRO A 42 -7.12 -2.72 3.98
CA PRO A 42 -7.87 -3.96 4.12
C PRO A 42 -8.41 -4.21 5.52
N TYR A 43 -7.67 -3.86 6.58
CA TYR A 43 -8.12 -4.05 7.96
C TYR A 43 -9.33 -3.20 8.36
N GLU A 44 -9.69 -2.20 7.56
CA GLU A 44 -10.87 -1.35 7.74
C GLU A 44 -12.10 -1.88 6.98
N ILE A 45 -11.95 -2.98 6.24
CA ILE A 45 -12.99 -3.59 5.40
C ILE A 45 -13.34 -4.97 5.95
N LEU A 46 -14.60 -5.18 6.32
CA LEU A 46 -15.05 -6.36 7.06
C LEU A 46 -14.91 -7.69 6.31
N SER A 47 -14.88 -7.66 4.98
CA SER A 47 -14.74 -8.86 4.14
C SER A 47 -13.34 -9.45 4.15
N TYR A 48 -12.32 -8.67 4.51
CA TYR A 48 -10.94 -9.14 4.51
C TYR A 48 -10.65 -10.08 5.68
N ARG A 49 -9.81 -11.06 5.40
CA ARG A 49 -9.23 -12.03 6.34
C ARG A 49 -7.72 -12.03 6.16
N THR A 50 -7.02 -12.69 7.05
CA THR A 50 -5.57 -12.87 6.97
C THR A 50 -5.19 -14.31 6.69
N LYS A 51 -4.09 -14.51 5.97
CA LYS A 51 -3.42 -15.81 5.79
C LYS A 51 -1.92 -15.62 5.65
N GLU A 52 -1.17 -16.70 5.83
CA GLU A 52 0.25 -16.73 5.54
C GLU A 52 0.50 -16.80 4.03
N TYR A 53 1.50 -16.04 3.56
CA TYR A 53 1.94 -16.05 2.17
C TYR A 53 3.41 -15.63 2.08
N CYS A 54 4.26 -16.47 1.48
CA CYS A 54 5.69 -16.19 1.29
C CYS A 54 6.45 -15.74 2.55
N GLY A 55 6.13 -16.30 3.71
CA GLY A 55 6.79 -16.02 4.98
C GLY A 55 6.24 -14.83 5.77
N GLY A 56 5.25 -14.13 5.25
CA GLY A 56 4.56 -13.03 5.94
C GLY A 56 3.03 -13.16 5.91
N THR A 57 2.36 -12.29 6.61
CA THR A 57 0.89 -12.23 6.69
C THR A 57 0.33 -11.33 5.60
N VAL A 58 -0.67 -11.80 4.86
CA VAL A 58 -1.40 -10.99 3.87
C VAL A 58 -2.87 -10.89 4.21
N TRP A 59 -3.50 -9.83 3.73
CA TRP A 59 -4.94 -9.66 3.70
C TRP A 59 -5.50 -10.17 2.40
N TYR A 60 -6.65 -10.85 2.45
CA TYR A 60 -7.35 -11.35 1.27
C TYR A 60 -8.86 -11.42 1.51
N GLU A 61 -9.63 -11.51 0.45
CA GLU A 61 -11.06 -11.81 0.49
C GLU A 61 -11.31 -13.21 -0.08
N GLU A 62 -12.18 -13.98 0.55
CA GLU A 62 -12.50 -15.35 0.09
C GLU A 62 -13.07 -15.37 -1.33
N ALA A 63 -13.82 -14.34 -1.71
CA ALA A 63 -14.38 -14.20 -3.06
C ALA A 63 -13.29 -13.93 -4.13
N TYR A 64 -12.11 -13.41 -3.74
CA TYR A 64 -11.04 -13.02 -4.64
C TYR A 64 -9.68 -13.57 -4.18
N PRO A 65 -9.51 -14.90 -4.09
CA PRO A 65 -8.37 -15.53 -3.39
C PRO A 65 -7.00 -15.30 -4.03
N LYS A 66 -6.95 -14.79 -5.28
CA LYS A 66 -5.69 -14.45 -5.97
C LYS A 66 -5.27 -13.00 -5.77
N ILE A 67 -6.07 -12.18 -5.10
CA ILE A 67 -5.72 -10.80 -4.76
C ILE A 67 -5.27 -10.79 -3.30
N LEU A 68 -4.02 -10.43 -3.09
CA LEU A 68 -3.39 -10.39 -1.77
C LEU A 68 -2.89 -8.97 -1.51
N PHE A 69 -3.26 -8.40 -0.37
CA PHE A 69 -2.68 -7.16 0.10
C PHE A 69 -1.65 -7.45 1.19
N ALA A 70 -0.46 -6.94 1.00
CA ALA A 70 0.60 -7.03 1.98
C ALA A 70 0.22 -6.33 3.29
N LYS A 71 0.69 -6.87 4.39
CA LYS A 71 0.62 -6.19 5.68
C LYS A 71 1.90 -5.40 5.88
N ASP A 72 1.77 -4.13 6.21
CA ASP A 72 2.92 -3.25 6.45
C ASP A 72 3.78 -3.78 7.61
N GLY A 73 5.10 -3.69 7.43
CA GLY A 73 6.10 -4.17 8.38
C GLY A 73 6.44 -5.65 8.26
N GLU A 74 5.71 -6.42 7.47
CA GLU A 74 6.04 -7.82 7.21
C GLU A 74 7.19 -7.95 6.21
N ILE A 75 7.94 -9.05 6.33
CA ILE A 75 9.01 -9.43 5.40
C ILE A 75 8.56 -10.66 4.64
N TYR A 76 8.49 -10.55 3.32
CA TYR A 76 8.13 -11.64 2.41
C TYR A 76 9.36 -12.16 1.69
N THR A 77 9.38 -13.46 1.38
CA THR A 77 10.46 -14.06 0.61
C THR A 77 9.98 -14.40 -0.80
N PHE A 78 10.48 -13.68 -1.79
CA PHE A 78 10.22 -13.92 -3.20
C PHE A 78 11.53 -14.31 -3.91
N ASP A 79 11.55 -15.49 -4.51
CA ASP A 79 12.75 -16.04 -5.20
C ASP A 79 14.04 -15.97 -4.36
N GLY A 80 13.90 -16.19 -3.04
CA GLY A 80 15.02 -16.13 -2.10
C GLY A 80 15.35 -14.71 -1.59
N LEU A 81 14.75 -13.65 -2.16
CA LEU A 81 14.95 -12.27 -1.73
C LEU A 81 14.00 -11.92 -0.58
N ARG A 82 14.54 -11.29 0.45
CA ARG A 82 13.79 -10.77 1.61
C ARG A 82 13.26 -9.38 1.30
N CYS A 83 11.94 -9.26 1.13
CA CYS A 83 11.26 -8.04 0.74
C CYS A 83 10.48 -7.45 1.92
N LEU A 84 10.94 -6.35 2.48
CA LEU A 84 10.18 -5.57 3.47
C LEU A 84 9.10 -4.76 2.77
N VAL A 85 7.90 -4.69 3.36
CA VAL A 85 6.79 -3.91 2.82
C VAL A 85 6.45 -2.73 3.73
N ILE A 86 6.27 -1.56 3.11
CA ILE A 86 5.66 -0.38 3.73
C ILE A 86 4.83 0.37 2.69
N GLY A 87 3.53 0.42 2.87
CA GLY A 87 2.60 1.08 1.96
C GLY A 87 2.13 2.44 2.45
N GLY A 88 1.39 3.12 1.56
CA GLY A 88 0.80 4.41 1.82
C GLY A 88 1.71 5.58 1.47
N ALA A 89 1.09 6.74 1.32
CA ALA A 89 1.74 8.02 1.07
C ALA A 89 0.82 9.17 1.49
N TYR A 90 1.35 10.37 1.59
CA TYR A 90 0.55 11.57 1.72
C TYR A 90 -0.07 11.95 0.37
N SER A 91 -1.38 12.26 0.35
CA SER A 91 -2.06 12.76 -0.86
C SER A 91 -1.83 14.27 -1.00
N VAL A 92 -0.96 14.69 -1.92
CA VAL A 92 -0.72 16.10 -2.23
C VAL A 92 -1.98 16.82 -2.71
N ASP A 93 -2.93 16.09 -3.25
CA ASP A 93 -4.23 16.58 -3.72
C ASP A 93 -5.37 16.46 -2.67
N LYS A 94 -5.05 16.14 -1.41
CA LYS A 94 -6.02 15.93 -0.32
C LYS A 94 -7.11 16.99 -0.25
N PHE A 95 -6.71 18.27 -0.16
CA PHE A 95 -7.68 19.35 -0.01
C PHE A 95 -8.52 19.57 -1.27
N TYR A 96 -7.96 19.30 -2.45
CA TYR A 96 -8.72 19.33 -3.69
C TYR A 96 -9.76 18.20 -3.72
N ARG A 97 -9.39 16.98 -3.34
CA ARG A 97 -10.29 15.81 -3.26
C ARG A 97 -11.44 16.08 -2.29
N LEU A 98 -11.13 16.52 -1.08
CA LEU A 98 -12.14 16.86 -0.06
C LEU A 98 -13.13 17.93 -0.56
N ARG A 99 -12.63 18.97 -1.23
CA ARG A 99 -13.48 20.04 -1.81
C ARG A 99 -14.38 19.53 -2.94
N LYS A 100 -13.93 18.53 -3.70
CA LYS A 100 -14.71 17.89 -4.76
C LYS A 100 -15.64 16.78 -4.25
N GLY A 101 -15.61 16.44 -2.98
CA GLY A 101 -16.35 15.31 -2.42
C GLY A 101 -15.83 13.94 -2.91
N TRP A 102 -14.57 13.87 -3.32
CA TRP A 102 -13.92 12.61 -3.70
C TRP A 102 -13.44 11.86 -2.47
N ALA A 103 -13.29 10.54 -2.61
CA ALA A 103 -12.80 9.71 -1.51
C ALA A 103 -11.39 10.14 -1.08
N TRP A 104 -11.20 10.27 0.22
CA TRP A 104 -9.93 10.43 0.90
C TRP A 104 -9.98 9.57 2.16
N PHE A 105 -8.88 8.97 2.52
CA PHE A 105 -8.78 8.05 3.66
C PHE A 105 -7.76 8.59 4.66
N ASP A 106 -8.13 8.70 5.93
CA ASP A 106 -7.23 9.18 6.99
C ASP A 106 -6.11 8.17 7.31
N SER A 107 -6.29 6.92 6.88
CA SER A 107 -5.29 5.86 6.93
C SER A 107 -4.34 5.82 5.73
N GLU A 108 -4.34 6.84 4.86
CA GLU A 108 -3.51 6.88 3.65
C GLU A 108 -2.00 6.72 3.95
N GLN A 109 -1.52 7.33 5.03
CA GLN A 109 -0.15 7.21 5.48
C GLN A 109 0.04 6.08 6.50
N PRO A 110 1.26 5.51 6.62
CA PRO A 110 1.56 4.59 7.71
C PRO A 110 1.40 5.29 9.06
N SER A 111 0.58 4.70 9.93
CA SER A 111 0.38 5.21 11.28
C SER A 111 1.69 5.12 12.11
N PRO A 112 1.81 5.88 13.21
CA PRO A 112 2.96 5.74 14.12
C PRO A 112 3.16 4.30 14.63
N LYS A 113 2.07 3.52 14.75
CA LYS A 113 2.16 2.11 15.09
C LYS A 113 2.83 1.30 13.96
N ILE A 114 2.40 1.49 12.72
CA ILE A 114 2.99 0.80 11.55
C ILE A 114 4.48 1.13 11.45
N LYS A 115 4.87 2.41 11.61
CA LYS A 115 6.28 2.83 11.58
C LYS A 115 7.10 2.09 12.64
N ARG A 116 6.63 2.00 13.88
CA ARG A 116 7.30 1.23 14.94
C ARG A 116 7.36 -0.27 14.65
N ASP A 117 6.29 -0.84 14.10
CA ASP A 117 6.28 -2.26 13.74
C ASP A 117 7.35 -2.55 12.67
N VAL A 118 7.51 -1.66 11.67
CA VAL A 118 8.56 -1.74 10.65
C VAL A 118 9.96 -1.66 11.28
N GLU A 119 10.19 -0.68 12.17
CA GLU A 119 11.47 -0.53 12.89
C GLU A 119 11.80 -1.79 13.68
N THR A 120 10.83 -2.32 14.43
CA THR A 120 11.00 -3.56 15.22
C THR A 120 11.37 -4.76 14.33
N GLN A 121 10.73 -4.89 13.18
CA GLN A 121 11.05 -5.96 12.23
C GLN A 121 12.44 -5.81 11.63
N LEU A 122 12.85 -4.57 11.30
CA LEU A 122 14.20 -4.29 10.81
C LEU A 122 15.27 -4.62 11.86
N GLU A 123 15.05 -4.22 13.12
CA GLU A 123 15.95 -4.56 14.22
C GLU A 123 16.06 -6.09 14.41
N ALA A 124 14.92 -6.79 14.41
CA ALA A 124 14.87 -8.23 14.59
C ALA A 124 15.63 -9.00 13.49
N CYS A 125 15.72 -8.45 12.28
CA CYS A 125 16.46 -9.05 11.18
C CYS A 125 17.87 -8.45 10.98
N GLY A 126 18.36 -7.64 11.92
CA GLY A 126 19.68 -6.99 11.84
C GLY A 126 19.79 -6.00 10.68
N HIS A 127 18.68 -5.34 10.30
CA HIS A 127 18.57 -4.43 9.16
C HIS A 127 18.95 -5.07 7.81
N GLN A 128 18.84 -6.41 7.71
CA GLN A 128 19.19 -7.15 6.50
C GLN A 128 17.94 -7.49 5.72
N VAL A 129 17.63 -6.68 4.71
CA VAL A 129 16.62 -6.93 3.69
C VAL A 129 17.22 -6.68 2.31
N ASP A 130 16.76 -7.43 1.31
CA ASP A 130 17.29 -7.31 -0.06
C ASP A 130 16.54 -6.25 -0.84
N VAL A 131 15.24 -6.07 -0.55
CA VAL A 131 14.36 -5.16 -1.26
C VAL A 131 13.40 -4.49 -0.28
N VAL A 132 13.11 -3.22 -0.50
CA VAL A 132 11.98 -2.52 0.13
C VAL A 132 10.90 -2.28 -0.95
N LEU A 133 9.71 -2.82 -0.71
CA LEU A 133 8.53 -2.59 -1.55
C LEU A 133 7.67 -1.51 -0.90
N SER A 134 7.61 -0.35 -1.53
CA SER A 134 6.86 0.79 -1.01
C SER A 134 6.04 1.48 -2.10
N HIS A 135 5.03 2.25 -1.69
CA HIS A 135 4.23 3.05 -2.61
C HIS A 135 4.89 4.39 -2.93
N THR A 136 5.64 4.94 -1.99
CA THR A 136 6.42 6.17 -2.15
C THR A 136 7.86 5.95 -1.75
N CYS A 137 8.76 6.81 -2.21
CA CYS A 137 10.16 6.80 -1.80
C CYS A 137 10.37 7.70 -0.57
N PRO A 138 11.49 7.53 0.16
CA PRO A 138 11.91 8.50 1.18
C PRO A 138 12.10 9.89 0.57
N LEU A 139 11.75 10.95 1.32
CA LEU A 139 11.81 12.35 0.88
C LEU A 139 13.14 12.71 0.19
N HIS A 140 14.26 12.23 0.73
CA HIS A 140 15.60 12.51 0.17
C HIS A 140 15.79 11.98 -1.27
N TYR A 141 14.99 11.02 -1.70
CA TYR A 141 15.03 10.40 -3.03
C TYR A 141 13.85 10.78 -3.92
N GLU A 142 13.02 11.72 -3.48
CA GLU A 142 11.92 12.19 -4.32
C GLU A 142 12.46 12.92 -5.56
N PRO A 143 11.98 12.57 -6.77
CA PRO A 143 12.38 13.22 -8.01
C PRO A 143 11.65 14.56 -8.17
N VAL A 144 11.97 15.53 -7.33
CA VAL A 144 11.28 16.83 -7.22
C VAL A 144 11.25 17.57 -8.57
N GLU A 145 12.29 17.39 -9.38
CA GLU A 145 12.38 17.95 -10.72
C GLU A 145 11.37 17.36 -11.73
N ALA A 146 10.85 16.15 -11.43
CA ALA A 146 9.83 15.49 -12.25
C ALA A 146 8.40 15.87 -11.84
N PHE A 147 8.22 16.54 -10.70
CA PHE A 147 6.91 17.00 -10.28
C PHE A 147 6.40 18.13 -11.17
N LEU A 148 5.08 18.17 -11.38
CA LEU A 148 4.45 19.21 -12.17
C LEU A 148 4.74 20.60 -11.58
N HIS A 149 5.07 21.57 -12.43
CA HIS A 149 5.26 22.96 -12.01
C HIS A 149 3.98 23.49 -11.34
N GLY A 150 4.13 24.10 -10.17
CA GLY A 150 3.02 24.70 -9.40
C GLY A 150 2.54 23.87 -8.20
N LEU A 151 3.19 22.75 -7.88
CA LEU A 151 2.99 22.13 -6.58
C LEU A 151 3.63 23.00 -5.49
N ASP A 152 2.87 23.22 -4.41
CA ASP A 152 3.39 23.90 -3.23
C ASP A 152 4.44 23.03 -2.53
N PRO A 153 5.70 23.49 -2.39
CA PRO A 153 6.74 22.75 -1.68
C PRO A 153 6.34 22.34 -0.26
N GLY A 154 5.56 23.16 0.44
CA GLY A 154 5.05 22.83 1.76
C GLY A 154 4.07 21.63 1.77
N THR A 155 3.51 21.28 0.63
CA THR A 155 2.67 20.08 0.48
C THR A 155 3.52 18.81 0.39
N ILE A 156 4.71 18.91 -0.19
CA ILE A 156 5.67 17.81 -0.31
C ILE A 156 6.28 17.48 1.07
N ASP A 157 6.63 18.52 1.86
CA ASP A 157 7.18 18.35 3.21
C ASP A 157 6.25 17.61 4.19
N GLN A 158 4.95 17.56 3.92
CA GLN A 158 3.98 16.85 4.74
C GLN A 158 3.93 15.34 4.47
N SER A 159 4.66 14.86 3.46
CA SER A 159 4.75 13.43 3.11
C SER A 159 5.78 12.64 3.93
N THR A 160 6.47 13.29 4.87
CA THR A 160 7.54 12.70 5.70
C THR A 160 7.14 12.30 7.10
#